data_20746195bb2a1b19eee258b0dcffb519
#
_entry.id   20746195bb2a1b19eee258b0dcffb519
#
_cell.length_a   1.000
_cell.length_b   1.000
_cell.length_c   1.000
_cell.angle_alpha   90.00
_cell.angle_beta   90.00
_cell.angle_gamma   90.00
#
_symmetry.space_group_name_H-M   'P 1'
#
loop_
_entity.id
_entity.type
_entity.pdbx_description
1 polymer ?
#
loop_
_entity_poly.entity_id
_entity_poly.type
_entity_poly.pdbx_seq_one_letter_code
_entity_poly.pdbx_strand_id
1 'polypeptide(L)'
;MKGFNYKLATMVCAAISCTWALTSTVAIAAAAAELPVIVQELVAPPALPAPITRKNPARVVVNLTVEEVEREIAPGTRYMFWTFGGTVPGKMIRVREGDTVELHLQNLASNKLPHNIDLHAVSGPGGGAEQTLIAPGNEAVFTFKALAPGLYVYHCATAPVGMHVANGMYGMILVEPKEGMSKVDREYYVMQGDFYTTGAYRAEGLQNFDMQKAVDEKPTYVLLNGADGALTGKNSLTA
;
A
#
# COMPACT_ATOMS: atom_id res chain seq x y z
N MET A 1 -58.50 63.91 -44.65
CA MET A 1 -57.82 63.69 -43.36
C MET A 1 -58.76 62.87 -42.49
N LYS A 2 -58.47 61.58 -42.31
CA LYS A 2 -59.38 60.63 -41.65
C LYS A 2 -58.86 60.39 -40.21
N GLY A 3 -59.71 60.80 -39.23
CA GLY A 3 -59.40 60.60 -37.83
C GLY A 3 -59.57 59.12 -37.42
N PHE A 4 -58.65 58.62 -36.67
CA PHE A 4 -58.65 57.25 -36.15
C PHE A 4 -59.02 57.27 -34.65
N ASN A 5 -60.18 56.70 -34.33
CA ASN A 5 -60.68 56.56 -32.97
C ASN A 5 -60.11 55.31 -32.29
N TYR A 6 -59.42 55.49 -31.20
CA TYR A 6 -59.02 54.38 -30.32
C TYR A 6 -60.08 54.17 -29.23
N LYS A 7 -60.67 52.99 -29.21
CA LYS A 7 -61.49 52.53 -28.09
C LYS A 7 -60.61 51.96 -27.03
N LEU A 8 -60.67 52.51 -25.84
CA LEU A 8 -60.01 52.04 -24.67
C LEU A 8 -60.73 50.78 -24.16
N ALA A 9 -60.09 49.64 -24.18
CA ALA A 9 -60.54 48.38 -23.57
C ALA A 9 -59.99 48.27 -22.19
N THR A 10 -60.83 48.33 -21.19
CA THR A 10 -60.44 48.12 -19.78
C THR A 10 -60.25 46.61 -19.49
N MET A 11 -59.05 46.19 -19.25
CA MET A 11 -58.78 44.83 -18.93
C MET A 11 -58.75 44.66 -17.38
N VAL A 12 -59.72 43.91 -16.86
CA VAL A 12 -59.81 43.57 -15.45
C VAL A 12 -58.83 42.37 -15.22
N CYS A 13 -57.69 42.57 -14.53
CA CYS A 13 -56.82 41.51 -14.09
C CYS A 13 -57.34 40.92 -12.78
N ALA A 14 -57.90 39.72 -12.85
CA ALA A 14 -58.12 38.90 -11.64
C ALA A 14 -56.80 38.33 -11.15
N ALA A 15 -56.35 38.78 -9.98
CA ALA A 15 -55.15 38.23 -9.32
C ALA A 15 -55.51 36.89 -8.65
N ILE A 16 -55.04 35.79 -9.24
CA ILE A 16 -55.07 34.46 -8.59
C ILE A 16 -53.82 34.34 -7.71
N SER A 17 -53.99 34.47 -6.43
CA SER A 17 -52.95 34.22 -5.44
C SER A 17 -52.77 32.71 -5.23
N CYS A 18 -51.78 32.10 -5.93
CA CYS A 18 -51.32 30.76 -5.65
C CYS A 18 -50.37 30.81 -4.43
N THR A 19 -50.85 30.43 -3.26
CA THR A 19 -50.00 30.15 -2.09
C THR A 19 -49.32 28.80 -2.26
N TRP A 20 -48.04 28.83 -2.65
CA TRP A 20 -47.20 27.65 -2.63
C TRP A 20 -46.74 27.40 -1.17
N ALA A 21 -47.32 26.37 -0.56
CA ALA A 21 -46.78 25.85 0.71
C ALA A 21 -45.45 25.15 0.43
N LEU A 22 -44.32 25.80 0.74
CA LEU A 22 -42.99 25.20 0.75
C LEU A 22 -42.93 24.24 1.94
N THR A 23 -43.20 22.97 1.69
CA THR A 23 -42.86 21.90 2.64
C THR A 23 -41.36 21.67 2.53
N SER A 24 -40.58 22.26 3.44
CA SER A 24 -39.16 21.99 3.60
C SER A 24 -39.00 20.56 4.13
N THR A 25 -38.75 19.60 3.26
CA THR A 25 -38.26 18.27 3.65
C THR A 25 -36.84 18.43 4.14
N VAL A 26 -36.63 18.48 5.45
CA VAL A 26 -35.31 18.33 6.06
C VAL A 26 -34.88 16.90 5.79
N ALA A 27 -34.02 16.71 4.78
CA ALA A 27 -33.33 15.46 4.59
C ALA A 27 -32.35 15.31 5.77
N ILE A 28 -32.71 14.50 6.75
CA ILE A 28 -31.79 14.06 7.79
C ILE A 28 -30.77 13.17 7.06
N ALA A 29 -29.59 13.73 6.79
CA ALA A 29 -28.46 12.92 6.34
C ALA A 29 -28.17 11.91 7.44
N ALA A 30 -28.47 10.63 7.19
CA ALA A 30 -28.08 9.57 8.08
C ALA A 30 -26.57 9.68 8.26
N ALA A 31 -26.09 9.90 9.48
CA ALA A 31 -24.67 9.87 9.78
C ALA A 31 -24.13 8.53 9.28
N ALA A 32 -23.16 8.58 8.37
CA ALA A 32 -22.52 7.37 7.89
C ALA A 32 -21.92 6.67 9.11
N ALA A 33 -22.36 5.43 9.37
CA ALA A 33 -21.87 4.66 10.50
C ALA A 33 -20.33 4.59 10.39
N GLU A 34 -19.63 4.96 11.46
CA GLU A 34 -18.17 4.86 11.50
C GLU A 34 -17.75 3.41 11.27
N LEU A 35 -16.76 3.22 10.38
CA LEU A 35 -16.22 1.90 10.13
C LEU A 35 -15.50 1.37 11.37
N PRO A 36 -15.64 0.09 11.71
CA PRO A 36 -14.86 -0.50 12.79
C PRO A 36 -13.37 -0.36 12.52
N VAL A 37 -12.61 -0.01 13.53
CA VAL A 37 -11.15 0.15 13.44
C VAL A 37 -10.48 -1.17 13.77
N ILE A 38 -9.57 -1.60 12.91
CA ILE A 38 -8.76 -2.82 13.08
C ILE A 38 -7.30 -2.45 12.89
N VAL A 39 -6.47 -2.70 13.90
CA VAL A 39 -5.01 -2.62 13.74
C VAL A 39 -4.52 -3.96 13.22
N GLN A 40 -3.90 -3.96 12.05
CA GLN A 40 -3.38 -5.18 11.46
C GLN A 40 -2.09 -5.61 12.13
N GLU A 41 -2.02 -6.85 12.58
CA GLU A 41 -0.77 -7.49 12.95
C GLU A 41 0.04 -7.84 11.69
N LEU A 42 1.28 -7.34 11.61
CA LEU A 42 2.20 -7.64 10.52
C LEU A 42 3.18 -8.74 10.96
N VAL A 43 3.19 -9.84 10.22
CA VAL A 43 4.04 -11.00 10.50
C VAL A 43 5.19 -11.11 9.51
N ALA A 44 6.29 -11.75 9.93
CA ALA A 44 7.44 -11.94 9.06
C ALA A 44 7.19 -13.08 8.05
N PRO A 45 7.66 -12.94 6.78
CA PRO A 45 7.60 -14.02 5.80
C PRO A 45 8.41 -15.23 6.31
N PRO A 46 8.04 -16.48 5.94
CA PRO A 46 7.01 -16.85 4.97
C PRO A 46 5.58 -16.92 5.52
N ALA A 47 5.35 -16.51 6.78
CA ALA A 47 4.02 -16.42 7.35
C ALA A 47 3.22 -15.25 6.74
N LEU A 48 1.89 -15.33 6.84
CA LEU A 48 0.96 -14.28 6.43
C LEU A 48 0.07 -13.89 7.61
N PRO A 49 -0.51 -12.66 7.60
CA PRO A 49 -1.63 -12.33 8.47
C PRO A 49 -2.79 -13.29 8.26
N ALA A 50 -3.54 -13.59 9.33
CA ALA A 50 -4.67 -14.50 9.26
C ALA A 50 -5.71 -14.10 8.21
N PRO A 51 -6.41 -15.08 7.56
CA PRO A 51 -7.50 -14.82 6.62
C PRO A 51 -8.59 -13.95 7.23
N ILE A 52 -9.15 -13.06 6.42
CA ILE A 52 -10.19 -12.12 6.87
C ILE A 52 -11.54 -12.84 6.93
N THR A 53 -12.13 -12.90 8.15
CA THR A 53 -13.43 -13.56 8.38
C THR A 53 -14.62 -12.58 8.41
N ARG A 54 -14.38 -11.28 8.55
CA ARG A 54 -15.42 -10.25 8.56
C ARG A 54 -16.06 -10.07 7.18
N LYS A 55 -17.35 -9.78 7.18
CA LYS A 55 -18.14 -9.57 5.95
C LYS A 55 -18.23 -8.10 5.54
N ASN A 56 -18.05 -7.18 6.47
CA ASN A 56 -18.18 -5.74 6.23
C ASN A 56 -16.81 -5.06 6.12
N PRO A 57 -16.70 -3.95 5.37
CA PRO A 57 -15.50 -3.13 5.36
C PRO A 57 -15.14 -2.59 6.74
N ALA A 58 -13.86 -2.28 6.92
CA ALA A 58 -13.31 -1.68 8.11
C ALA A 58 -12.34 -0.55 7.77
N ARG A 59 -11.98 0.26 8.76
CA ARG A 59 -10.77 1.08 8.73
C ARG A 59 -9.62 0.22 9.27
N VAL A 60 -8.70 -0.17 8.39
CA VAL A 60 -7.57 -1.01 8.74
C VAL A 60 -6.33 -0.13 8.92
N VAL A 61 -5.81 -0.09 10.14
CA VAL A 61 -4.58 0.63 10.48
C VAL A 61 -3.40 -0.30 10.30
N VAL A 62 -2.44 0.12 9.49
CA VAL A 62 -1.21 -0.62 9.18
C VAL A 62 -0.01 0.21 9.65
N ASN A 63 0.70 -0.27 10.66
CA ASN A 63 1.92 0.36 11.17
C ASN A 63 3.13 -0.34 10.56
N LEU A 64 3.82 0.32 9.62
CA LEU A 64 4.95 -0.24 8.89
C LEU A 64 6.20 0.61 9.12
N THR A 65 7.27 -0.01 9.60
CA THR A 65 8.57 0.65 9.77
C THR A 65 9.42 0.49 8.52
N VAL A 66 10.25 1.47 8.24
CA VAL A 66 11.38 1.35 7.31
C VAL A 66 12.65 1.19 8.14
N GLU A 67 13.45 0.18 7.81
CA GLU A 67 14.65 -0.21 8.57
C GLU A 67 15.80 -0.54 7.61
N GLU A 68 16.94 0.14 7.80
CA GLU A 68 18.22 -0.23 7.19
C GLU A 68 18.93 -1.18 8.15
N VAL A 69 19.05 -2.46 7.77
CA VAL A 69 19.53 -3.52 8.68
C VAL A 69 20.63 -4.36 8.05
N GLU A 70 21.70 -4.58 8.81
CA GLU A 70 22.75 -5.52 8.42
C GLU A 70 22.33 -6.94 8.81
N ARG A 71 22.33 -7.86 7.82
CA ARG A 71 22.01 -9.28 8.01
C ARG A 71 22.85 -10.17 7.11
N GLU A 72 22.89 -11.44 7.43
CA GLU A 72 23.44 -12.44 6.53
C GLU A 72 22.54 -12.62 5.30
N ILE A 73 23.14 -12.49 4.12
CA ILE A 73 22.53 -12.82 2.83
C ILE A 73 22.87 -14.27 2.44
N ALA A 74 24.06 -14.75 2.85
CA ALA A 74 24.52 -16.14 2.74
C ALA A 74 25.44 -16.43 3.91
N PRO A 75 25.74 -17.71 4.26
CA PRO A 75 26.63 -18.07 5.34
C PRO A 75 27.97 -17.33 5.27
N GLY A 76 28.32 -16.56 6.31
CA GLY A 76 29.52 -15.73 6.38
C GLY A 76 29.51 -14.45 5.56
N THR A 77 28.48 -14.21 4.72
CA THR A 77 28.32 -13.01 3.89
C THR A 77 27.24 -12.12 4.47
N ARG A 78 27.55 -10.89 4.83
CA ARG A 78 26.61 -9.91 5.36
C ARG A 78 26.29 -8.85 4.32
N TYR A 79 25.09 -8.27 4.40
CA TYR A 79 24.63 -7.22 3.50
C TYR A 79 23.79 -6.21 4.25
N MET A 80 23.86 -4.94 3.84
CA MET A 80 23.02 -3.88 4.37
C MET A 80 21.72 -3.83 3.58
N PHE A 81 20.70 -4.48 4.11
CA PHE A 81 19.35 -4.44 3.51
C PHE A 81 18.63 -3.16 3.88
N TRP A 82 17.83 -2.66 2.96
CA TRP A 82 16.80 -1.67 3.21
C TRP A 82 15.46 -2.38 3.17
N THR A 83 14.64 -2.20 4.18
CA THR A 83 13.51 -3.10 4.39
C THR A 83 12.24 -2.38 4.82
N PHE A 84 11.11 -3.04 4.57
CA PHE A 84 9.84 -2.70 5.21
C PHE A 84 9.56 -3.70 6.35
N GLY A 85 9.66 -3.22 7.59
CA GLY A 85 9.44 -4.03 8.79
C GLY A 85 10.57 -5.00 9.12
N GLY A 86 11.82 -4.66 8.72
CA GLY A 86 13.02 -5.39 9.06
C GLY A 86 13.20 -6.74 8.36
N THR A 87 12.43 -7.08 7.33
CA THR A 87 12.49 -8.35 6.59
C THR A 87 12.53 -8.14 5.08
N VAL A 88 13.02 -9.14 4.35
CA VAL A 88 12.94 -9.22 2.90
C VAL A 88 12.28 -10.56 2.53
N PRO A 89 11.16 -10.50 1.79
CA PRO A 89 10.40 -9.32 1.44
C PRO A 89 9.85 -8.59 2.68
N GLY A 90 9.40 -7.35 2.49
CA GLY A 90 8.68 -6.60 3.52
C GLY A 90 7.41 -7.33 3.96
N LYS A 91 6.93 -7.04 5.15
CA LYS A 91 5.77 -7.72 5.75
C LYS A 91 4.52 -7.57 4.89
N MET A 92 3.76 -8.66 4.71
CA MET A 92 2.54 -8.63 3.90
C MET A 92 1.44 -7.80 4.57
N ILE A 93 0.82 -6.94 3.78
CA ILE A 93 -0.42 -6.24 4.14
C ILE A 93 -1.59 -7.07 3.62
N ARG A 94 -2.57 -7.40 4.48
CA ARG A 94 -3.76 -8.19 4.09
C ARG A 94 -5.02 -7.42 4.43
N VAL A 95 -5.76 -7.00 3.42
CA VAL A 95 -6.97 -6.19 3.54
C VAL A 95 -8.07 -6.77 2.67
N ARG A 96 -9.28 -6.25 2.78
CA ARG A 96 -10.44 -6.70 2.02
C ARG A 96 -10.94 -5.60 1.10
N GLU A 97 -11.49 -5.96 -0.04
CA GLU A 97 -12.18 -5.03 -0.94
C GLU A 97 -13.23 -4.20 -0.17
N GLY A 98 -13.14 -2.89 -0.34
CA GLY A 98 -13.99 -1.91 0.34
C GLY A 98 -13.43 -1.36 1.65
N ASP A 99 -12.32 -1.90 2.17
CA ASP A 99 -11.64 -1.33 3.34
C ASP A 99 -11.09 0.06 3.06
N THR A 100 -11.08 0.87 4.09
CA THR A 100 -10.26 2.09 4.15
C THR A 100 -8.99 1.74 4.90
N VAL A 101 -7.87 1.80 4.22
CA VAL A 101 -6.54 1.49 4.78
C VAL A 101 -5.88 2.79 5.21
N GLU A 102 -5.46 2.86 6.46
CA GLU A 102 -4.67 3.95 7.04
C GLU A 102 -3.27 3.41 7.29
N LEU A 103 -2.35 3.72 6.40
CA LEU A 103 -0.96 3.30 6.49
C LEU A 103 -0.15 4.36 7.22
N HIS A 104 0.46 3.98 8.34
CA HIS A 104 1.49 4.70 9.06
C HIS A 104 2.84 4.15 8.61
N LEU A 105 3.60 4.94 7.87
CA LEU A 105 4.96 4.60 7.46
C LEU A 105 5.93 5.40 8.29
N GLN A 106 6.76 4.71 9.08
CA GLN A 106 7.77 5.32 9.94
C GLN A 106 9.17 4.99 9.42
N ASN A 107 9.96 6.01 9.09
CA ASN A 107 11.39 5.85 8.79
C ASN A 107 12.18 5.99 10.10
N LEU A 108 12.81 4.89 10.56
CA LEU A 108 13.49 4.90 11.86
C LEU A 108 14.63 5.93 11.90
N ALA A 109 14.83 6.55 13.05
CA ALA A 109 15.88 7.57 13.25
C ALA A 109 17.31 7.02 13.08
N SER A 110 17.49 5.69 13.17
CA SER A 110 18.77 5.01 12.93
C SER A 110 19.14 4.90 11.45
N ASN A 111 18.16 5.07 10.54
CA ASN A 111 18.37 5.01 9.11
C ASN A 111 19.15 6.24 8.61
N LYS A 112 19.69 6.15 7.40
CA LYS A 112 20.52 7.21 6.80
C LYS A 112 19.85 7.88 5.61
N LEU A 113 18.88 7.20 4.98
CA LEU A 113 18.28 7.62 3.72
C LEU A 113 16.79 7.94 3.86
N PRO A 114 16.26 8.85 3.03
CA PRO A 114 14.83 9.01 2.88
C PRO A 114 14.24 7.82 2.14
N HIS A 115 13.02 7.45 2.51
CA HIS A 115 12.27 6.35 1.90
C HIS A 115 10.80 6.73 1.75
N ASN A 116 10.09 6.01 0.89
CA ASN A 116 8.64 6.12 0.70
C ASN A 116 8.06 4.74 0.38
N ILE A 117 6.77 4.69 0.07
CA ILE A 117 6.12 3.46 -0.40
C ILE A 117 5.18 3.78 -1.56
N ASP A 118 5.29 2.99 -2.64
CA ASP A 118 4.36 2.91 -3.75
C ASP A 118 3.58 1.60 -3.62
N LEU A 119 2.26 1.68 -3.45
CA LEU A 119 1.37 0.51 -3.34
C LEU A 119 0.61 0.34 -4.66
N HIS A 120 0.90 -0.71 -5.42
CA HIS A 120 0.22 -1.00 -6.69
C HIS A 120 -1.27 -1.36 -6.53
N ALA A 121 -1.74 -1.59 -5.32
CA ALA A 121 -3.17 -1.75 -5.00
C ALA A 121 -3.94 -0.43 -4.98
N VAL A 122 -3.25 0.72 -5.00
CA VAL A 122 -3.85 2.05 -4.98
C VAL A 122 -4.16 2.50 -6.39
N SER A 123 -5.43 2.83 -6.65
CA SER A 123 -5.86 3.38 -7.94
C SER A 123 -5.53 4.87 -7.99
N GLY A 124 -4.36 5.21 -8.55
CA GLY A 124 -3.88 6.59 -8.66
C GLY A 124 -2.40 6.66 -8.96
N PRO A 125 -1.88 7.81 -9.38
CA PRO A 125 -0.47 7.95 -9.70
C PRO A 125 0.42 7.74 -8.48
N GLY A 126 1.46 6.92 -8.63
CA GLY A 126 2.53 6.71 -7.65
C GLY A 126 2.12 6.04 -6.34
N GLY A 127 0.92 5.41 -6.27
CA GLY A 127 0.52 4.53 -5.16
C GLY A 127 0.74 5.06 -3.73
N GLY A 128 0.82 6.38 -3.54
CA GLY A 128 1.12 7.03 -2.26
C GLY A 128 2.58 7.48 -2.10
N ALA A 129 3.45 7.24 -3.08
CA ALA A 129 4.89 7.50 -2.97
C ALA A 129 5.24 8.97 -2.66
N GLU A 130 4.52 9.92 -3.25
CA GLU A 130 4.74 11.34 -3.01
C GLU A 130 4.37 11.74 -1.56
N GLN A 131 3.24 11.24 -1.06
CA GLN A 131 2.72 11.55 0.27
C GLN A 131 3.50 10.88 1.39
N THR A 132 4.24 9.83 1.08
CA THR A 132 4.97 9.00 2.05
C THR A 132 6.49 9.18 2.00
N LEU A 133 7.00 10.16 1.23
CA LEU A 133 8.44 10.45 1.21
C LEU A 133 8.88 11.09 2.53
N ILE A 134 9.60 10.32 3.34
CA ILE A 134 10.00 10.69 4.70
C ILE A 134 11.50 10.51 4.94
N ALA A 135 12.11 11.51 5.57
CA ALA A 135 13.47 11.44 6.08
C ALA A 135 13.55 10.56 7.36
N PRO A 136 14.74 10.08 7.76
CA PRO A 136 14.94 9.38 9.01
C PRO A 136 14.37 10.13 10.23
N GLY A 137 13.72 9.39 11.12
CA GLY A 137 13.07 9.92 12.32
C GLY A 137 11.66 10.47 12.11
N ASN A 138 11.14 10.46 10.88
CA ASN A 138 9.81 10.96 10.56
C ASN A 138 8.82 9.82 10.25
N GLU A 139 7.55 10.21 10.27
CA GLU A 139 6.41 9.37 9.92
C GLU A 139 5.50 10.09 8.93
N ALA A 140 4.86 9.33 8.05
CA ALA A 140 3.77 9.79 7.20
C ALA A 140 2.56 8.88 7.35
N VAL A 141 1.37 9.48 7.27
CA VAL A 141 0.10 8.75 7.25
C VAL A 141 -0.52 8.90 5.87
N PHE A 142 -0.79 7.78 5.22
CA PHE A 142 -1.43 7.74 3.91
C PHE A 142 -2.70 6.89 3.96
N THR A 143 -3.82 7.48 3.55
CA THR A 143 -5.12 6.79 3.58
C THR A 143 -5.62 6.54 2.16
N PHE A 144 -6.04 5.29 1.90
CA PHE A 144 -6.61 4.90 0.62
C PHE A 144 -7.73 3.88 0.80
N LYS A 145 -8.51 3.68 -0.26
CA LYS A 145 -9.56 2.66 -0.29
C LYS A 145 -9.11 1.47 -1.14
N ALA A 146 -9.19 0.26 -0.59
CA ALA A 146 -8.94 -0.97 -1.32
C ALA A 146 -10.11 -1.25 -2.27
N LEU A 147 -9.95 -0.95 -3.56
CA LEU A 147 -11.05 -0.96 -4.54
C LEU A 147 -11.12 -2.25 -5.35
N ALA A 148 -10.00 -2.88 -5.65
CA ALA A 148 -9.93 -4.04 -6.51
C ALA A 148 -9.27 -5.23 -5.81
N PRO A 149 -9.89 -6.42 -5.81
CA PRO A 149 -9.26 -7.63 -5.30
C PRO A 149 -8.03 -8.01 -6.12
N GLY A 150 -7.00 -8.51 -5.46
CA GLY A 150 -5.77 -8.95 -6.11
C GLY A 150 -4.60 -9.03 -5.17
N LEU A 151 -3.51 -9.60 -5.68
CA LEU A 151 -2.21 -9.60 -5.04
C LEU A 151 -1.32 -8.60 -5.75
N TYR A 152 -0.87 -7.56 -5.04
CA TYR A 152 -0.14 -6.44 -5.61
C TYR A 152 1.21 -6.26 -4.92
N VAL A 153 2.20 -5.82 -5.68
CA VAL A 153 3.49 -5.40 -5.12
C VAL A 153 3.34 -4.04 -4.44
N TYR A 154 4.08 -3.82 -3.40
CA TYR A 154 4.48 -2.49 -2.95
C TYR A 154 6.00 -2.40 -2.91
N HIS A 155 6.56 -1.22 -3.11
CA HIS A 155 8.00 -1.00 -3.07
C HIS A 155 8.38 0.45 -2.73
N CYS A 156 9.64 0.68 -2.41
CA CYS A 156 10.14 2.06 -2.31
C CYS A 156 10.32 2.64 -3.71
N ALA A 157 9.76 3.83 -3.92
CA ALA A 157 9.87 4.60 -5.16
C ALA A 157 10.77 5.85 -5.00
N THR A 158 11.57 5.93 -3.94
CA THR A 158 12.58 6.97 -3.78
C THR A 158 13.69 6.78 -4.82
N ALA A 159 14.08 7.85 -5.49
CA ALA A 159 15.13 7.79 -6.50
C ALA A 159 16.53 7.58 -5.88
N PRO A 160 17.39 6.74 -6.48
CA PRO A 160 17.18 5.90 -7.66
C PRO A 160 16.34 4.63 -7.31
N VAL A 161 15.14 4.51 -7.86
CA VAL A 161 14.16 3.48 -7.49
C VAL A 161 14.73 2.06 -7.55
N GLY A 162 15.41 1.71 -8.64
CA GLY A 162 16.00 0.38 -8.83
C GLY A 162 17.00 0.01 -7.73
N MET A 163 17.75 0.97 -7.20
CA MET A 163 18.68 0.75 -6.10
C MET A 163 17.94 0.42 -4.79
N HIS A 164 16.84 1.14 -4.47
CA HIS A 164 16.06 0.87 -3.28
C HIS A 164 15.40 -0.52 -3.34
N VAL A 165 14.83 -0.88 -4.49
CA VAL A 165 14.22 -2.20 -4.71
C VAL A 165 15.28 -3.30 -4.63
N ALA A 166 16.44 -3.14 -5.29
CA ALA A 166 17.53 -4.11 -5.29
C ALA A 166 18.20 -4.28 -3.91
N ASN A 167 18.01 -3.34 -2.99
CA ASN A 167 18.45 -3.48 -1.60
C ASN A 167 17.41 -4.16 -0.69
N GLY A 168 16.24 -4.57 -1.22
CA GLY A 168 15.24 -5.35 -0.48
C GLY A 168 13.94 -4.62 -0.18
N MET A 169 13.75 -3.39 -0.68
CA MET A 169 12.56 -2.59 -0.39
C MET A 169 11.38 -2.92 -1.28
N TYR A 170 10.84 -4.10 -1.11
CA TYR A 170 9.63 -4.59 -1.78
C TYR A 170 8.86 -5.55 -0.88
N GLY A 171 7.57 -5.66 -1.13
CA GLY A 171 6.66 -6.59 -0.47
C GLY A 171 5.34 -6.70 -1.21
N MET A 172 4.33 -7.32 -0.58
CA MET A 172 3.01 -7.50 -1.19
C MET A 172 1.89 -7.03 -0.28
N ILE A 173 0.84 -6.51 -0.93
CA ILE A 173 -0.47 -6.28 -0.35
C ILE A 173 -1.49 -7.19 -1.02
N LEU A 174 -2.20 -8.00 -0.23
CA LEU A 174 -3.32 -8.82 -0.66
C LEU A 174 -4.63 -8.08 -0.35
N VAL A 175 -5.39 -7.78 -1.39
CA VAL A 175 -6.77 -7.30 -1.26
C VAL A 175 -7.70 -8.49 -1.50
N GLU A 176 -8.26 -9.04 -0.43
CA GLU A 176 -9.21 -10.15 -0.54
C GLU A 176 -10.53 -9.69 -1.17
N PRO A 177 -11.18 -10.52 -2.01
CA PRO A 177 -12.50 -10.21 -2.55
C PRO A 177 -13.57 -10.16 -1.43
N LYS A 178 -14.70 -9.51 -1.71
CA LYS A 178 -15.84 -9.42 -0.76
C LYS A 178 -16.36 -10.78 -0.30
N GLU A 179 -16.30 -11.74 -1.18
CA GLU A 179 -16.75 -13.12 -0.96
C GLU A 179 -15.77 -13.91 -0.08
N GLY A 180 -14.57 -13.39 0.14
CA GLY A 180 -13.46 -14.05 0.81
C GLY A 180 -12.62 -14.92 -0.13
N MET A 181 -11.53 -15.44 0.39
CA MET A 181 -10.62 -16.33 -0.33
C MET A 181 -11.15 -17.77 -0.34
N SER A 182 -10.78 -18.54 -1.37
CA SER A 182 -11.00 -19.98 -1.39
C SER A 182 -10.28 -20.64 -0.21
N LYS A 183 -10.92 -21.67 0.36
CA LYS A 183 -10.33 -22.42 1.47
C LYS A 183 -9.14 -23.22 0.97
N VAL A 184 -8.02 -23.09 1.66
CA VAL A 184 -6.78 -23.83 1.41
C VAL A 184 -6.25 -24.39 2.73
N ASP A 185 -5.42 -25.42 2.66
CA ASP A 185 -4.84 -26.02 3.86
C ASP A 185 -3.71 -25.18 4.43
N ARG A 186 -2.94 -24.51 3.55
CA ARG A 186 -1.80 -23.65 3.92
C ARG A 186 -1.64 -22.49 2.95
N GLU A 187 -1.11 -21.39 3.47
CA GLU A 187 -0.71 -20.22 2.70
C GLU A 187 0.75 -19.87 3.05
N TYR A 188 1.53 -19.47 2.05
CA TYR A 188 2.90 -19.04 2.23
C TYR A 188 3.18 -17.76 1.45
N TYR A 189 3.95 -16.87 2.07
CA TYR A 189 4.42 -15.65 1.45
C TYR A 189 5.85 -15.84 0.94
N VAL A 190 6.00 -15.91 -0.38
CA VAL A 190 7.28 -16.12 -1.05
C VAL A 190 7.46 -15.08 -2.13
N MET A 191 8.59 -14.38 -2.11
CA MET A 191 9.04 -13.49 -3.19
C MET A 191 10.49 -13.79 -3.55
N GLN A 192 10.77 -13.73 -4.86
CA GLN A 192 12.13 -13.71 -5.37
C GLN A 192 12.65 -12.28 -5.40
N GLY A 193 13.95 -12.11 -5.16
CA GLY A 193 14.66 -10.85 -5.33
C GLY A 193 16.09 -11.08 -5.79
N ASP A 194 16.61 -10.11 -6.52
CA ASP A 194 17.95 -10.11 -7.09
C ASP A 194 18.82 -9.14 -6.30
N PHE A 195 20.01 -9.60 -5.86
CA PHE A 195 20.94 -8.81 -5.08
C PHE A 195 22.30 -8.71 -5.79
N TYR A 196 22.86 -7.52 -5.77
CA TYR A 196 24.06 -7.14 -6.52
C TYR A 196 25.13 -6.70 -5.53
N THR A 197 26.08 -7.58 -5.23
CA THR A 197 27.15 -7.31 -4.27
C THR A 197 28.49 -7.07 -4.96
N THR A 198 29.33 -6.18 -4.40
CA THR A 198 30.68 -5.91 -4.91
C THR A 198 31.58 -7.16 -4.88
N GLY A 199 31.44 -7.99 -3.85
CA GLY A 199 32.10 -9.28 -3.78
C GLY A 199 31.49 -10.34 -4.69
N ALA A 200 32.19 -11.44 -4.86
CA ALA A 200 31.68 -12.63 -5.52
C ALA A 200 30.61 -13.34 -4.65
N TYR A 201 29.91 -14.30 -5.24
CA TYR A 201 29.01 -15.18 -4.50
C TYR A 201 29.71 -15.81 -3.29
N ARG A 202 29.14 -15.64 -2.09
CA ARG A 202 29.66 -16.09 -0.80
C ARG A 202 31.02 -15.47 -0.39
N ALA A 203 31.36 -14.29 -0.89
CA ALA A 203 32.49 -13.54 -0.36
C ALA A 203 32.21 -13.17 1.11
N GLU A 204 33.15 -13.48 1.98
CA GLU A 204 33.03 -13.28 3.43
C GLU A 204 32.94 -11.79 3.81
N GLY A 205 32.29 -11.51 4.94
CA GLY A 205 32.16 -10.20 5.52
C GLY A 205 31.03 -9.35 4.92
N LEU A 206 31.04 -8.07 5.25
CA LEU A 206 30.02 -7.11 4.78
C LEU A 206 30.28 -6.74 3.32
N GLN A 207 29.27 -6.95 2.48
CA GLN A 207 29.28 -6.61 1.07
C GLN A 207 28.47 -5.34 0.82
N ASN A 208 28.95 -4.49 -0.09
CA ASN A 208 28.27 -3.31 -0.54
C ASN A 208 27.45 -3.61 -1.80
N PHE A 209 26.44 -2.78 -2.08
CA PHE A 209 25.70 -2.79 -3.32
C PHE A 209 26.59 -2.44 -4.51
N ASP A 210 26.47 -3.18 -5.60
CA ASP A 210 27.17 -2.94 -6.87
C ASP A 210 26.20 -2.39 -7.92
N MET A 211 26.28 -1.09 -8.14
CA MET A 211 25.43 -0.39 -9.10
C MET A 211 25.68 -0.88 -10.54
N GLN A 212 26.92 -1.18 -10.92
CA GLN A 212 27.21 -1.61 -12.29
C GLN A 212 26.61 -2.99 -12.57
N LYS A 213 26.74 -3.93 -11.64
CA LYS A 213 26.08 -5.23 -11.76
C LYS A 213 24.55 -5.10 -11.86
N ALA A 214 23.95 -4.15 -11.12
CA ALA A 214 22.50 -3.90 -11.18
C ALA A 214 22.10 -3.32 -12.56
N VAL A 215 22.85 -2.38 -13.11
CA VAL A 215 22.62 -1.83 -14.44
C VAL A 215 22.80 -2.90 -15.53
N ASP A 216 23.78 -3.78 -15.37
CA ASP A 216 24.06 -4.89 -16.29
C ASP A 216 23.11 -6.08 -16.11
N GLU A 217 22.20 -6.04 -15.16
CA GLU A 217 21.30 -7.16 -14.78
C GLU A 217 22.04 -8.46 -14.48
N LYS A 218 23.19 -8.35 -13.78
CA LYS A 218 24.06 -9.48 -13.39
C LYS A 218 24.06 -9.67 -11.88
N PRO A 219 22.98 -10.21 -11.28
CA PRO A 219 22.89 -10.39 -9.85
C PRO A 219 23.97 -11.36 -9.33
N THR A 220 24.52 -11.04 -8.15
CA THR A 220 25.38 -11.97 -7.42
C THR A 220 24.55 -13.06 -6.75
N TYR A 221 23.32 -12.70 -6.32
CA TYR A 221 22.36 -13.62 -5.69
C TYR A 221 20.97 -13.45 -6.32
N VAL A 222 20.30 -14.58 -6.56
CA VAL A 222 18.86 -14.68 -6.84
C VAL A 222 18.26 -15.48 -5.70
N LEU A 223 17.46 -14.84 -4.86
CA LEU A 223 17.06 -15.39 -3.57
C LEU A 223 15.54 -15.41 -3.42
N LEU A 224 15.03 -16.43 -2.74
CA LEU A 224 13.70 -16.46 -2.19
C LEU A 224 13.75 -15.94 -0.74
N ASN A 225 12.88 -15.00 -0.41
CA ASN A 225 12.79 -14.38 0.93
C ASN A 225 14.12 -13.88 1.49
N GLY A 226 14.95 -13.27 0.61
CA GLY A 226 16.07 -12.40 0.98
C GLY A 226 17.34 -13.07 1.50
N ALA A 227 17.41 -14.41 1.60
CA ALA A 227 18.62 -15.08 2.04
C ALA A 227 18.84 -16.44 1.38
N ASP A 228 20.11 -16.81 1.17
CA ASP A 228 20.49 -18.14 0.73
C ASP A 228 20.04 -19.19 1.77
N GLY A 229 19.26 -20.15 1.32
CA GLY A 229 18.70 -21.17 2.18
C GLY A 229 17.49 -20.75 3.05
N ALA A 230 16.91 -19.56 2.84
CA ALA A 230 15.77 -19.07 3.65
C ALA A 230 14.58 -20.04 3.69
N LEU A 231 14.34 -20.79 2.61
CA LEU A 231 13.21 -21.73 2.47
C LEU A 231 13.68 -23.18 2.25
N THR A 232 14.86 -23.55 2.73
CA THR A 232 15.43 -24.91 2.55
C THR A 232 15.80 -25.56 3.88
N GLY A 233 16.05 -26.86 3.86
CA GLY A 233 16.42 -27.64 5.06
C GLY A 233 15.34 -27.55 6.13
N LYS A 234 15.71 -27.15 7.35
CA LYS A 234 14.77 -26.96 8.47
C LYS A 234 13.73 -25.87 8.25
N ASN A 235 13.97 -24.98 7.29
CA ASN A 235 13.06 -23.88 6.92
C ASN A 235 12.20 -24.22 5.70
N SER A 236 12.28 -25.45 5.18
CA SER A 236 11.48 -25.87 4.02
C SER A 236 10.00 -25.70 4.29
N LEU A 237 9.28 -25.18 3.29
CA LEU A 237 7.83 -25.09 3.33
C LEU A 237 7.25 -26.50 3.28
N THR A 238 6.26 -26.77 4.12
CA THR A 238 5.59 -28.07 4.19
C THR A 238 4.22 -28.02 3.56
N ALA A 239 3.88 -29.00 2.74
CA ALA A 239 2.54 -29.17 2.16
C ALA A 239 1.50 -29.54 3.22
#